data_48886084bf33ce835aa2b559be6ff714
#
_entry.id   48886084bf33ce835aa2b559be6ff714
#
_cell.length_a   1.000
_cell.length_b   1.000
_cell.length_c   1.000
_cell.angle_alpha   90.00
_cell.angle_beta   90.00
_cell.angle_gamma   90.00
#
_symmetry.space_group_name_H-M   'P 1'
#
loop_
_entity.id
_entity.type
_entity.pdbx_description
1 polymer ?
#
loop_
_entity_poly.entity_id
_entity_poly.type
_entity_poly.pdbx_seq_one_letter_code
_entity_poly.pdbx_strand_id
1 'polypeptide(L)'
;MDAQNVEEVGKRVDFVFCAVNMKKDEIKALEEAYAKAEIPVVSNNSANRWTPDVPMVIPEINDAHLEVIEAQRKRLGTKRGFIAVKPNCSIQSYVPMLTPLLKFGIKEVVATTYQAISGAGKTFNEWPEMIDNVIPYIGGEEEKSEQEPLKIWGEVENGQIIKAVNPIITAQCIRVPVTNGHM
;
A
#
# COMPACT_ATOMS: atom_id res chain seq x y z
N MET A 1 -12.02 -21.15 -8.43
CA MET A 1 -10.84 -20.91 -9.32
C MET A 1 -9.67 -20.64 -8.39
N ASP A 2 -8.54 -21.27 -8.61
CA ASP A 2 -7.35 -21.04 -7.79
C ASP A 2 -6.60 -19.82 -8.35
N ALA A 3 -6.34 -18.82 -7.48
CA ALA A 3 -5.60 -17.62 -7.83
C ALA A 3 -4.15 -17.90 -8.25
N GLN A 4 -3.59 -19.05 -7.88
CA GLN A 4 -2.24 -19.45 -8.28
C GLN A 4 -2.19 -20.00 -9.72
N ASN A 5 -3.33 -20.33 -10.31
CA ASN A 5 -3.40 -20.76 -11.71
C ASN A 5 -3.52 -19.54 -12.64
N VAL A 6 -2.39 -18.81 -12.77
CA VAL A 6 -2.31 -17.57 -13.54
C VAL A 6 -2.76 -17.73 -14.98
N GLU A 7 -2.45 -18.86 -15.62
CA GLU A 7 -2.83 -19.12 -17.03
C GLU A 7 -4.34 -19.25 -17.20
N GLU A 8 -5.01 -19.97 -16.30
CA GLU A 8 -6.46 -20.16 -16.38
C GLU A 8 -7.22 -18.85 -16.06
N VAL A 9 -6.76 -18.14 -15.01
CA VAL A 9 -7.35 -16.85 -14.64
C VAL A 9 -7.17 -15.84 -15.76
N GLY A 10 -5.97 -15.76 -16.35
CA GLY A 10 -5.63 -14.81 -17.40
C GLY A 10 -6.46 -14.93 -18.68
N LYS A 11 -7.00 -16.12 -18.97
CA LYS A 11 -7.93 -16.30 -20.10
C LYS A 11 -9.30 -15.66 -19.89
N ARG A 12 -9.61 -15.21 -18.66
CA ARG A 12 -10.96 -14.77 -18.25
C ARG A 12 -11.03 -13.32 -17.78
N VAL A 13 -9.89 -12.68 -17.58
CA VAL A 13 -9.83 -11.33 -16.99
C VAL A 13 -8.87 -10.42 -17.74
N ASP A 14 -9.17 -9.15 -17.74
CA ASP A 14 -8.31 -8.11 -18.32
C ASP A 14 -7.31 -7.54 -17.33
N PHE A 15 -7.59 -7.61 -16.04
CA PHE A 15 -6.73 -7.22 -14.93
C PHE A 15 -7.13 -7.99 -13.67
N VAL A 16 -6.28 -7.95 -12.64
CA VAL A 16 -6.59 -8.52 -11.33
C VAL A 16 -6.44 -7.48 -10.23
N PHE A 17 -7.35 -7.55 -9.24
CA PHE A 17 -7.19 -6.89 -7.96
C PHE A 17 -6.69 -7.91 -6.94
N CYS A 18 -5.47 -7.69 -6.42
CA CYS A 18 -4.82 -8.63 -5.51
C CYS A 18 -5.10 -8.24 -4.04
N ALA A 19 -5.80 -9.13 -3.32
CA ALA A 19 -6.08 -9.00 -1.89
C ALA A 19 -5.94 -10.37 -1.18
N VAL A 20 -5.02 -11.21 -1.66
CA VAL A 20 -4.80 -12.55 -1.13
C VAL A 20 -4.10 -12.50 0.23
N ASN A 21 -4.36 -13.50 1.07
CA ASN A 21 -3.70 -13.67 2.37
C ASN A 21 -2.67 -14.80 2.26
N MET A 22 -1.42 -14.43 1.97
CA MET A 22 -0.28 -15.33 1.82
C MET A 22 0.98 -14.66 2.41
N LYS A 23 2.10 -15.37 2.43
CA LYS A 23 3.38 -14.77 2.81
C LYS A 23 3.82 -13.72 1.79
N LYS A 24 4.52 -12.67 2.25
CA LYS A 24 4.92 -11.54 1.39
C LYS A 24 5.68 -11.97 0.12
N ASP A 25 6.58 -12.93 0.25
CA ASP A 25 7.39 -13.42 -0.89
C ASP A 25 6.53 -14.17 -1.90
N GLU A 26 5.54 -14.94 -1.42
CA GLU A 26 4.59 -15.66 -2.27
C GLU A 26 3.66 -14.68 -3.00
N ILE A 27 3.19 -13.64 -2.31
CA ILE A 27 2.38 -12.56 -2.92
C ILE A 27 3.20 -11.86 -4.00
N LYS A 28 4.44 -11.50 -3.70
CA LYS A 28 5.32 -10.82 -4.66
C LYS A 28 5.53 -11.66 -5.91
N ALA A 29 5.81 -12.95 -5.74
CA ALA A 29 5.98 -13.90 -6.86
C ALA A 29 4.68 -14.05 -7.68
N LEU A 30 3.53 -14.13 -7.01
CA LEU A 30 2.24 -14.24 -7.66
C LEU A 30 1.90 -12.98 -8.47
N GLU A 31 2.07 -11.80 -7.90
CA GLU A 31 1.84 -10.52 -8.58
C GLU A 31 2.76 -10.35 -9.80
N GLU A 32 4.04 -10.73 -9.67
CA GLU A 32 4.96 -10.72 -10.81
C GLU A 32 4.58 -11.75 -11.89
N ALA A 33 4.07 -12.93 -11.50
CA ALA A 33 3.62 -13.94 -12.45
C ALA A 33 2.42 -13.42 -13.28
N TYR A 34 1.45 -12.77 -12.66
CA TYR A 34 0.35 -12.13 -13.38
C TYR A 34 0.84 -11.02 -14.31
N ALA A 35 1.71 -10.13 -13.82
CA ALA A 35 2.26 -9.07 -14.66
C ALA A 35 3.03 -9.64 -15.87
N LYS A 36 3.86 -10.67 -15.67
CA LYS A 36 4.59 -11.36 -16.75
C LYS A 36 3.66 -12.09 -17.73
N ALA A 37 2.47 -12.49 -17.29
CA ALA A 37 1.42 -13.04 -18.16
C ALA A 37 0.61 -11.92 -18.87
N GLU A 38 1.10 -10.69 -18.90
CA GLU A 38 0.47 -9.50 -19.52
C GLU A 38 -0.84 -9.06 -18.85
N ILE A 39 -1.05 -9.43 -17.59
CA ILE A 39 -2.24 -9.09 -16.81
C ILE A 39 -1.85 -8.00 -15.79
N PRO A 40 -2.37 -6.77 -15.93
CA PRO A 40 -2.17 -5.72 -14.94
C PRO A 40 -2.65 -6.14 -13.56
N VAL A 41 -1.86 -5.82 -12.54
CA VAL A 41 -2.17 -6.09 -11.14
C VAL A 41 -2.34 -4.79 -10.37
N VAL A 42 -3.49 -4.60 -9.76
CA VAL A 42 -3.72 -3.57 -8.75
C VAL A 42 -3.77 -4.26 -7.39
N SER A 43 -2.81 -3.96 -6.52
CA SER A 43 -2.65 -4.70 -5.28
C SER A 43 -3.01 -3.91 -4.03
N ASN A 44 -3.80 -4.53 -3.15
CA ASN A 44 -4.03 -4.06 -1.79
C ASN A 44 -2.90 -4.49 -0.82
N ASN A 45 -2.08 -5.47 -1.23
CA ASN A 45 -1.04 -6.05 -0.40
C ASN A 45 0.19 -5.13 -0.26
N SER A 46 0.95 -5.37 0.80
CA SER A 46 2.16 -4.59 1.08
C SER A 46 3.44 -5.15 0.45
N ALA A 47 3.35 -6.29 -0.26
CA ALA A 47 4.52 -7.04 -0.74
C ALA A 47 5.41 -6.23 -1.70
N ASN A 48 4.81 -5.47 -2.61
CA ASN A 48 5.51 -4.67 -3.61
C ASN A 48 5.58 -3.17 -3.30
N ARG A 49 5.11 -2.70 -2.13
CA ARG A 49 5.09 -1.26 -1.80
C ARG A 49 6.46 -0.60 -1.85
N TRP A 50 7.52 -1.35 -1.54
CA TRP A 50 8.90 -0.85 -1.51
C TRP A 50 9.73 -1.20 -2.75
N THR A 51 9.14 -1.86 -3.74
CA THR A 51 9.81 -2.08 -5.02
C THR A 51 9.93 -0.73 -5.74
N PRO A 52 11.15 -0.32 -6.18
CA PRO A 52 11.40 1.04 -6.63
C PRO A 52 10.58 1.48 -7.86
N ASP A 53 10.35 0.55 -8.78
CA ASP A 53 9.58 0.76 -10.02
C ASP A 53 8.11 0.33 -9.93
N VAL A 54 7.62 0.09 -8.70
CA VAL A 54 6.21 -0.18 -8.45
C VAL A 54 5.56 1.08 -7.85
N PRO A 55 4.61 1.71 -8.56
CA PRO A 55 3.94 2.90 -8.05
C PRO A 55 3.00 2.54 -6.91
N MET A 56 3.11 3.29 -5.80
CA MET A 56 2.16 3.30 -4.70
C MET A 56 1.28 4.54 -4.89
N VAL A 57 0.01 4.33 -5.23
CA VAL A 57 -0.81 5.40 -5.80
C VAL A 57 -1.98 5.79 -4.90
N ILE A 58 -2.12 7.09 -4.70
CA ILE A 58 -3.36 7.80 -4.38
C ILE A 58 -3.63 8.69 -5.61
N PRO A 59 -4.58 8.34 -6.49
CA PRO A 59 -4.69 8.97 -7.82
C PRO A 59 -4.82 10.50 -7.80
N GLU A 60 -5.45 11.04 -6.76
CA GLU A 60 -5.64 12.49 -6.58
C GLU A 60 -4.35 13.23 -6.20
N ILE A 61 -3.27 12.50 -5.86
CA ILE A 61 -2.04 13.09 -5.33
C ILE A 61 -0.85 12.86 -6.26
N ASN A 62 -0.65 11.62 -6.69
CA ASN A 62 0.58 11.19 -7.32
C ASN A 62 0.38 10.28 -8.54
N ASP A 63 -0.61 10.58 -9.37
CA ASP A 63 -0.85 9.88 -10.64
C ASP A 63 0.37 9.89 -11.56
N ALA A 64 1.21 10.95 -11.51
CA ALA A 64 2.49 11.02 -12.22
C ALA A 64 3.44 9.84 -11.89
N HIS A 65 3.31 9.21 -10.72
CA HIS A 65 4.10 8.01 -10.38
C HIS A 65 3.81 6.81 -11.31
N LEU A 66 2.70 6.82 -12.03
CA LEU A 66 2.40 5.79 -13.04
C LEU A 66 3.44 5.76 -14.20
N GLU A 67 4.20 6.81 -14.39
CA GLU A 67 5.29 6.85 -15.38
C GLU A 67 6.36 5.78 -15.14
N VAL A 68 6.58 5.34 -13.89
CA VAL A 68 7.54 4.27 -13.58
C VAL A 68 7.13 2.91 -14.16
N ILE A 69 5.86 2.75 -14.56
CA ILE A 69 5.35 1.50 -15.16
C ILE A 69 6.14 1.15 -16.43
N GLU A 70 6.62 2.12 -17.19
CA GLU A 70 7.44 1.86 -18.37
C GLU A 70 8.79 1.23 -18.01
N ALA A 71 9.42 1.68 -16.92
CA ALA A 71 10.64 1.06 -16.41
C ALA A 71 10.36 -0.34 -15.83
N GLN A 72 9.26 -0.50 -15.12
CA GLN A 72 8.82 -1.79 -14.59
C GLN A 72 8.59 -2.80 -15.71
N ARG A 73 7.89 -2.41 -16.80
CA ARG A 73 7.65 -3.26 -17.97
C ARG A 73 8.95 -3.70 -18.64
N LYS A 74 9.93 -2.81 -18.75
CA LYS A 74 11.27 -3.16 -19.26
C LYS A 74 11.94 -4.22 -18.38
N ARG A 75 11.88 -4.06 -17.07
CA ARG A 75 12.43 -5.02 -16.11
C ARG A 75 11.72 -6.39 -16.16
N LEU A 76 10.39 -6.38 -16.26
CA LEU A 76 9.58 -7.61 -16.30
C LEU A 76 9.55 -8.28 -17.68
N GLY A 77 9.90 -7.55 -18.74
CA GLY A 77 9.82 -8.01 -20.12
C GLY A 77 8.38 -8.04 -20.66
N THR A 78 7.52 -7.12 -20.19
CA THR A 78 6.10 -7.07 -20.53
C THR A 78 5.76 -5.87 -21.43
N LYS A 79 4.63 -5.93 -22.12
CA LYS A 79 4.08 -4.82 -22.92
C LYS A 79 2.88 -4.18 -22.26
N ARG A 80 2.01 -5.00 -21.65
CA ARG A 80 0.77 -4.58 -21.00
C ARG A 80 0.83 -4.79 -19.49
N GLY A 81 1.42 -5.88 -19.04
CA GLY A 81 1.45 -6.26 -17.64
C GLY A 81 2.25 -5.28 -16.78
N PHE A 82 1.74 -5.00 -15.59
CA PHE A 82 2.39 -4.18 -14.56
C PHE A 82 1.80 -4.46 -13.20
N ILE A 83 2.45 -3.95 -12.15
CA ILE A 83 1.96 -3.97 -10.77
C ILE A 83 1.87 -2.51 -10.31
N ALA A 84 0.72 -2.13 -9.76
CA ALA A 84 0.54 -0.91 -8.98
C ALA A 84 -0.05 -1.27 -7.62
N VAL A 85 0.31 -0.55 -6.58
CA VAL A 85 -0.10 -0.89 -5.22
C VAL A 85 -0.85 0.26 -4.54
N LYS A 86 -1.81 -0.10 -3.70
CA LYS A 86 -2.47 0.82 -2.78
C LYS A 86 -1.60 1.00 -1.52
N PRO A 87 -1.48 2.21 -0.98
CA PRO A 87 -0.82 2.45 0.30
C PRO A 87 -1.59 1.85 1.48
N ASN A 88 -1.00 1.93 2.67
CA ASN A 88 -1.65 1.54 3.91
C ASN A 88 -2.99 2.30 4.10
N CYS A 89 -3.97 1.64 4.71
CA CYS A 89 -5.31 2.22 4.89
C CYS A 89 -5.30 3.42 5.85
N SER A 90 -4.50 3.38 6.92
CA SER A 90 -4.44 4.45 7.91
C SER A 90 -3.92 5.77 7.33
N ILE A 91 -2.91 5.73 6.45
CA ILE A 91 -2.35 6.97 5.89
C ILE A 91 -3.29 7.67 4.91
N GLN A 92 -4.24 6.96 4.33
CA GLN A 92 -5.23 7.54 3.41
C GLN A 92 -6.21 8.48 4.11
N SER A 93 -6.27 8.47 5.43
CA SER A 93 -7.08 9.42 6.21
C SER A 93 -6.43 10.80 6.32
N TYR A 94 -5.09 10.90 6.34
CA TYR A 94 -4.41 12.17 6.58
C TYR A 94 -3.52 12.65 5.43
N VAL A 95 -2.94 11.76 4.62
CA VAL A 95 -2.06 12.16 3.51
C VAL A 95 -2.76 13.06 2.50
N PRO A 96 -4.00 12.78 2.05
CA PRO A 96 -4.72 13.70 1.16
C PRO A 96 -4.97 15.07 1.78
N MET A 97 -5.18 15.13 3.09
CA MET A 97 -5.41 16.39 3.82
C MET A 97 -4.13 17.22 3.94
N LEU A 98 -2.99 16.58 4.13
CA LEU A 98 -1.68 17.25 4.28
C LEU A 98 -1.08 17.67 2.93
N THR A 99 -1.35 16.92 1.86
CA THR A 99 -0.75 17.17 0.55
C THR A 99 -0.88 18.62 0.07
N PRO A 100 -2.06 19.27 0.09
CA PRO A 100 -2.17 20.67 -0.33
C PRO A 100 -1.44 21.65 0.60
N LEU A 101 -1.08 21.23 1.79
CA LEU A 101 -0.37 22.04 2.79
C LEU A 101 1.15 21.95 2.64
N LEU A 102 1.69 20.98 1.92
CA LEU A 102 3.14 20.82 1.71
C LEU A 102 3.80 22.07 1.13
N LYS A 103 3.07 22.82 0.29
CA LYS A 103 3.53 24.10 -0.27
C LYS A 103 3.89 25.16 0.79
N PHE A 104 3.43 25.00 2.03
CA PHE A 104 3.77 25.90 3.14
C PHE A 104 5.02 25.45 3.91
N GLY A 105 5.68 24.37 3.47
CA GLY A 105 6.92 23.88 4.06
C GLY A 105 6.74 23.16 5.39
N ILE A 106 5.81 22.20 5.45
CA ILE A 106 5.64 21.32 6.62
C ILE A 106 6.97 20.61 6.87
N LYS A 107 7.49 20.73 8.08
CA LYS A 107 8.75 20.10 8.50
C LYS A 107 8.53 18.84 9.31
N GLU A 108 7.50 18.84 10.14
CA GLU A 108 7.21 17.74 11.07
C GLU A 108 5.71 17.44 11.07
N VAL A 109 5.39 16.16 11.19
CA VAL A 109 4.03 15.65 11.36
C VAL A 109 4.03 14.68 12.53
N VAL A 110 3.14 14.89 13.48
CA VAL A 110 2.82 13.90 14.52
C VAL A 110 1.46 13.33 14.23
N ALA A 111 1.40 12.04 13.92
CA ALA A 111 0.17 11.36 13.56
C ALA A 111 -0.20 10.32 14.62
N THR A 112 -1.43 10.37 15.12
CA THR A 112 -1.97 9.30 15.97
C THR A 112 -3.17 8.69 15.27
N THR A 113 -3.13 7.38 15.05
CA THR A 113 -4.23 6.65 14.40
C THR A 113 -4.95 5.74 15.39
N TYR A 114 -6.26 5.72 15.33
CA TYR A 114 -7.10 4.78 16.05
C TYR A 114 -7.66 3.77 15.05
N GLN A 115 -7.19 2.52 15.15
CA GLN A 115 -7.46 1.49 14.15
C GLN A 115 -8.37 0.41 14.72
N ALA A 116 -9.48 0.15 14.02
CA ALA A 116 -10.44 -0.88 14.38
C ALA A 116 -9.87 -2.30 14.24
N ILE A 117 -10.50 -3.28 14.91
CA ILE A 117 -10.10 -4.69 14.87
C ILE A 117 -10.17 -5.29 13.46
N SER A 118 -11.05 -4.77 12.59
CA SER A 118 -11.13 -5.18 11.18
C SER A 118 -9.82 -4.97 10.41
N GLY A 119 -9.01 -3.99 10.80
CA GLY A 119 -7.67 -3.79 10.24
C GLY A 119 -6.69 -4.93 10.53
N ALA A 120 -6.95 -5.75 11.53
CA ALA A 120 -6.23 -6.99 11.80
C ALA A 120 -6.91 -8.22 11.16
N GLY A 121 -7.98 -8.02 10.38
CA GLY A 121 -8.77 -9.11 9.78
C GLY A 121 -9.53 -9.94 10.81
N LYS A 122 -9.88 -9.35 11.96
CA LYS A 122 -10.51 -10.04 13.09
C LYS A 122 -11.88 -9.45 13.46
N THR A 123 -12.67 -10.26 14.12
CA THR A 123 -13.92 -9.87 14.78
C THR A 123 -13.76 -9.97 16.29
N PHE A 124 -14.70 -9.43 17.09
CA PHE A 124 -14.67 -9.60 18.54
C PHE A 124 -14.86 -11.04 18.97
N ASN A 125 -15.55 -11.88 18.18
CA ASN A 125 -15.65 -13.31 18.47
C ASN A 125 -14.30 -14.04 18.37
N GLU A 126 -13.44 -13.59 17.45
CA GLU A 126 -12.10 -14.16 17.24
C GLU A 126 -11.03 -13.48 18.12
N TRP A 127 -11.36 -12.33 18.68
CA TRP A 127 -10.45 -11.55 19.51
C TRP A 127 -11.18 -10.88 20.69
N PRO A 128 -11.75 -11.68 21.61
CA PRO A 128 -12.54 -11.16 22.74
C PRO A 128 -11.74 -10.28 23.70
N GLU A 129 -10.40 -10.43 23.76
CA GLU A 129 -9.53 -9.63 24.63
C GLU A 129 -9.48 -8.14 24.21
N MET A 130 -10.00 -7.81 23.03
CA MET A 130 -10.11 -6.43 22.58
C MET A 130 -11.35 -5.71 23.11
N ILE A 131 -12.30 -6.42 23.73
CA ILE A 131 -13.47 -5.78 24.34
C ILE A 131 -12.98 -4.94 25.53
N ASP A 132 -13.36 -3.65 25.55
CA ASP A 132 -12.96 -2.68 26.59
C ASP A 132 -11.43 -2.52 26.76
N ASN A 133 -10.65 -2.81 25.71
CA ASN A 133 -9.20 -2.78 25.76
C ASN A 133 -8.62 -1.98 24.56
N VAL A 134 -7.40 -1.47 24.74
CA VAL A 134 -6.62 -0.83 23.69
C VAL A 134 -5.22 -1.44 23.61
N ILE A 135 -4.68 -1.53 22.39
CA ILE A 135 -3.27 -1.89 22.19
C ILE A 135 -2.54 -0.64 21.69
N PRO A 136 -1.62 -0.08 22.49
CA PRO A 136 -1.00 1.20 22.22
C PRO A 136 0.07 1.17 21.11
N TYR A 137 0.36 -0.01 20.56
CA TYR A 137 1.34 -0.22 19.50
C TYR A 137 0.90 -1.34 18.57
N ILE A 138 0.89 -1.07 17.26
CA ILE A 138 0.61 -2.07 16.25
C ILE A 138 1.87 -2.32 15.44
N GLY A 139 2.46 -3.51 15.60
CA GLY A 139 3.74 -3.87 14.97
C GLY A 139 3.78 -3.61 13.46
N GLY A 140 4.72 -2.78 13.02
CA GLY A 140 4.95 -2.42 11.62
C GLY A 140 3.96 -1.42 11.03
N GLU A 141 2.94 -0.95 11.76
CA GLU A 141 2.02 0.08 11.27
C GLU A 141 2.61 1.49 11.39
N GLU A 142 3.34 1.76 12.46
CA GLU A 142 4.01 3.05 12.66
C GLU A 142 5.03 3.30 11.56
N GLU A 143 5.91 2.34 11.27
CA GLU A 143 6.89 2.44 10.17
C GLU A 143 6.22 2.71 8.82
N LYS A 144 5.10 2.04 8.51
CA LYS A 144 4.33 2.33 7.29
C LYS A 144 3.79 3.74 7.28
N SER A 145 3.23 4.19 8.40
CA SER A 145 2.68 5.54 8.55
C SER A 145 3.74 6.63 8.43
N GLU A 146 4.98 6.35 8.83
CA GLU A 146 6.11 7.27 8.72
C GLU A 146 6.74 7.28 7.32
N GLN A 147 6.80 6.16 6.64
CA GLN A 147 7.57 5.99 5.42
C GLN A 147 6.75 6.01 4.12
N GLU A 148 5.54 5.46 4.12
CA GLU A 148 4.73 5.40 2.90
C GLU A 148 4.33 6.79 2.38
N PRO A 149 3.97 7.79 3.24
CA PRO A 149 3.71 9.13 2.76
C PRO A 149 4.89 9.76 2.02
N LEU A 150 6.10 9.51 2.47
CA LEU A 150 7.30 10.02 1.82
C LEU A 150 7.50 9.42 0.42
N LYS A 151 7.09 8.17 0.19
CA LYS A 151 7.07 7.60 -1.15
C LYS A 151 5.98 8.23 -2.01
N ILE A 152 4.80 8.51 -1.45
CA ILE A 152 3.68 9.15 -2.17
C ILE A 152 4.04 10.57 -2.60
N TRP A 153 4.74 11.31 -1.73
CA TRP A 153 5.23 12.67 -1.99
C TRP A 153 6.61 12.70 -2.67
N GLY A 154 7.12 11.54 -3.07
CA GLY A 154 8.39 11.41 -3.78
C GLY A 154 8.28 11.83 -5.24
N GLU A 155 9.38 11.72 -5.95
CA GLU A 155 9.50 12.07 -7.35
C GLU A 155 9.98 10.88 -8.18
N VAL A 156 9.62 10.87 -9.46
CA VAL A 156 10.08 9.85 -10.39
C VAL A 156 11.42 10.27 -10.95
N GLU A 157 12.45 9.48 -10.69
CA GLU A 157 13.79 9.69 -11.22
C GLU A 157 14.35 8.37 -11.81
N ASN A 158 14.84 8.42 -13.03
CA ASN A 158 15.47 7.28 -13.71
C ASN A 158 14.62 5.98 -13.66
N GLY A 159 13.29 6.11 -13.76
CA GLY A 159 12.36 4.96 -13.74
C GLY A 159 12.15 4.35 -12.36
N GLN A 160 12.44 5.08 -11.31
CA GLN A 160 12.23 4.70 -9.91
C GLN A 160 11.56 5.85 -9.15
N ILE A 161 10.88 5.52 -8.06
CA ILE A 161 10.31 6.52 -7.15
C ILE A 161 11.31 6.77 -6.04
N ILE A 162 11.85 7.98 -6.00
CA ILE A 162 12.72 8.47 -4.93
C ILE A 162 11.86 9.13 -3.88
N LYS A 163 11.99 8.67 -2.64
CA LYS A 163 11.19 9.19 -1.52
C LYS A 163 11.55 10.64 -1.21
N ALA A 164 10.56 11.43 -0.85
CA ALA A 164 10.77 12.72 -0.21
C ALA A 164 11.54 12.54 1.11
N VAL A 165 12.33 13.55 1.48
CA VAL A 165 13.08 13.56 2.75
C VAL A 165 12.35 14.33 3.85
N ASN A 166 11.35 15.11 3.48
CA ASN A 166 10.51 15.90 4.39
C ASN A 166 9.03 15.69 4.03
N PRO A 167 8.12 15.88 4.99
CA PRO A 167 8.33 16.17 6.42
C PRO A 167 8.88 14.96 7.19
N ILE A 168 9.45 15.19 8.37
CA ILE A 168 9.70 14.13 9.35
C ILE A 168 8.34 13.71 9.92
N ILE A 169 8.04 12.42 9.90
CA ILE A 169 6.77 11.92 10.40
C ILE A 169 7.04 11.00 11.59
N THR A 170 6.37 11.27 12.70
CA THR A 170 6.33 10.39 13.88
C THR A 170 4.90 9.88 14.04
N ALA A 171 4.73 8.58 14.03
CA ALA A 171 3.42 7.95 14.09
C ALA A 171 3.22 7.12 15.36
N GLN A 172 2.00 7.16 15.90
CA GLN A 172 1.49 6.25 16.92
C GLN A 172 0.26 5.55 16.37
N CYS A 173 0.30 4.23 16.31
CA CYS A 173 -0.80 3.42 15.78
C CYS A 173 -1.42 2.59 16.88
N ILE A 174 -2.63 2.95 17.29
CA ILE A 174 -3.35 2.38 18.43
C ILE A 174 -4.48 1.50 17.92
N ARG A 175 -4.56 0.26 18.40
CA ARG A 175 -5.73 -0.59 18.19
C ARG A 175 -6.80 -0.27 19.21
N VAL A 176 -8.02 -0.01 18.76
CA VAL A 176 -9.16 0.35 19.60
C VAL A 176 -10.29 -0.67 19.47
N PRO A 177 -11.15 -0.81 20.50
CA PRO A 177 -12.25 -1.77 20.54
C PRO A 177 -13.44 -1.32 19.67
N VAL A 178 -13.19 -1.10 18.39
CA VAL A 178 -14.19 -0.71 17.39
C VAL A 178 -14.21 -1.75 16.28
N THR A 179 -15.37 -2.07 15.76
CA THR A 179 -15.53 -3.13 14.76
C THR A 179 -14.85 -2.77 13.45
N ASN A 180 -15.10 -1.59 12.90
CA ASN A 180 -14.65 -1.17 11.58
C ASN A 180 -14.13 0.26 11.58
N GLY A 181 -13.23 0.54 10.64
CA GLY A 181 -12.73 1.86 10.33
C GLY A 181 -11.36 2.17 10.90
N HIS A 182 -10.87 3.35 10.55
CA HIS A 182 -9.63 3.95 11.06
C HIS A 182 -9.86 5.45 11.17
N MET A 183 -9.28 6.05 12.19
CA MET A 183 -9.30 7.49 12.42
C MET A 183 -7.91 7.97 12.80
#